data_d3c1bc6fe75d1b30ab452f353661ab12
#
_entry.id   d3c1bc6fe75d1b30ab452f353661ab12
#
_cell.length_a   1.000
_cell.length_b   1.000
_cell.length_c   1.000
_cell.angle_alpha   90.00
_cell.angle_beta   90.00
_cell.angle_gamma   90.00
#
_symmetry.space_group_name_H-M   'P 1'
#
loop_
_entity.id
_entity.type
_entity.pdbx_description
1 polymer ?
#
loop_
_entity_poly.entity_id
_entity_poly.type
_entity_poly.pdbx_seq_one_letter_code
_entity_poly.pdbx_strand_id
1 'polypeptide(L)'
;MNHLITATISLLGLQGSILAAPNVLLIAVDDLRPELRCYGEEHMHTPHIDALAQSGRLFRNHYVAVPTCGASRYALMTGRRPTSASDDNNAFNAMPATETASPESWIHLLRQNGWHTASMGKITHEPDGFRWSFPSNYDDNRSRANEPDMRFSFDEIIYDHDKWGARRYPLFAYADGTGRVRNVSPAYEIGVDEEGNSLPDEAYPDGQMALAAIEKLREFKDDDKQFCLALGFHKPHLPFNAPKAYFDLYPPEALPGPDPVSPPTGANSSTGSSGEPNAYTAIGDRDILRRAYFASISYMDAQVGKVLDELEALGLDENTVVVLWGDHGWCIDDYARIGKHSVLERAVESPLIIRAPESSNPKAFAGLTTYGVVESIDIYPTIADLCGLSDQVPATAVGSSLVPMLRNPFAPGKSHAYSRWGSVTAIRTETHRLIRSGSGINDLYDLTRHRYELADISASDPGLTSNLANQLGVQSSRPGITYETWADNNARLLDPTADADGDGLSNLMEYLSGTDPLVPSSKSEPSLAFEDLGRGPEAVFSFQLSSEPNDFILFPSTSTDLKNWSTSPLEFLNTSQGQNDSTPWLRFRLLQPEVNRHFFRTEAEIE
;
A
#
# COMPACT_ATOMS: atom_id res chain seq x y z
N MET A 1 -13.56 71.56 -26.80
CA MET A 1 -13.86 70.25 -27.37
C MET A 1 -13.05 69.25 -26.58
N ASN A 2 -13.65 68.66 -25.54
CA ASN A 2 -13.00 67.69 -24.68
C ASN A 2 -13.50 66.31 -25.10
N HIS A 3 -12.62 65.49 -25.61
CA HIS A 3 -12.95 64.06 -25.88
C HIS A 3 -12.65 63.26 -24.62
N LEU A 4 -13.70 62.79 -23.94
CA LEU A 4 -13.61 61.71 -22.96
C LEU A 4 -13.40 60.39 -23.72
N ILE A 5 -12.28 59.74 -23.44
CA ILE A 5 -12.03 58.36 -23.82
C ILE A 5 -12.50 57.49 -22.66
N THR A 6 -13.61 56.80 -22.85
CA THR A 6 -14.11 55.79 -21.91
C THR A 6 -13.38 54.48 -22.21
N ALA A 7 -12.46 54.06 -21.35
CA ALA A 7 -11.82 52.75 -21.42
C ALA A 7 -12.73 51.73 -20.74
N THR A 8 -13.30 50.82 -21.54
CA THR A 8 -14.05 49.68 -21.04
C THR A 8 -13.03 48.57 -20.66
N ILE A 9 -12.83 48.35 -19.38
CA ILE A 9 -12.05 47.22 -18.87
C ILE A 9 -12.98 46.00 -18.90
N SER A 10 -12.76 45.10 -19.87
CA SER A 10 -13.37 43.77 -19.85
C SER A 10 -12.65 42.93 -18.80
N LEU A 11 -13.29 42.70 -17.66
CA LEU A 11 -12.89 41.64 -16.75
C LEU A 11 -13.14 40.29 -17.47
N LEU A 12 -12.11 39.73 -18.07
CA LEU A 12 -12.06 38.32 -18.36
C LEU A 12 -11.98 37.60 -17.00
N GLY A 13 -13.12 37.07 -16.54
CA GLY A 13 -13.14 36.16 -15.42
C GLY A 13 -12.32 34.94 -15.79
N LEU A 14 -11.18 34.75 -15.15
CA LEU A 14 -10.55 33.43 -15.04
C LEU A 14 -11.55 32.57 -14.26
N GLN A 15 -12.44 31.87 -15.00
CA GLN A 15 -13.07 30.68 -14.47
C GLN A 15 -11.93 29.67 -14.35
N GLY A 16 -11.31 29.58 -13.18
CA GLY A 16 -10.56 28.39 -12.80
C GLY A 16 -11.51 27.23 -13.01
N SER A 17 -11.19 26.33 -13.92
CA SER A 17 -11.88 25.06 -14.04
C SER A 17 -11.71 24.40 -12.68
N ILE A 18 -12.79 24.32 -11.88
CA ILE A 18 -12.82 23.40 -10.75
C ILE A 18 -12.68 22.05 -11.42
N LEU A 19 -11.50 21.43 -11.32
CA LEU A 19 -11.29 20.08 -11.79
C LEU A 19 -12.33 19.23 -11.05
N ALA A 20 -13.12 18.47 -11.80
CA ALA A 20 -14.06 17.54 -11.20
C ALA A 20 -13.26 16.56 -10.33
N ALA A 21 -13.78 16.28 -9.14
CA ALA A 21 -13.15 15.31 -8.27
C ALA A 21 -12.99 13.96 -9.01
N PRO A 22 -11.88 13.23 -8.80
CA PRO A 22 -11.57 12.05 -9.62
C PRO A 22 -12.53 10.89 -9.36
N ASN A 23 -12.68 10.01 -10.33
CA ASN A 23 -13.19 8.67 -10.13
C ASN A 23 -12.19 7.84 -9.30
N VAL A 24 -12.65 6.74 -8.72
CA VAL A 24 -11.80 5.82 -7.96
C VAL A 24 -11.99 4.39 -8.45
N LEU A 25 -10.89 3.72 -8.79
CA LEU A 25 -10.84 2.30 -9.09
C LEU A 25 -9.94 1.62 -8.04
N LEU A 26 -10.54 0.85 -7.13
CA LEU A 26 -9.81 -0.02 -6.22
C LEU A 26 -9.67 -1.40 -6.86
N ILE A 27 -8.44 -1.89 -6.99
CA ILE A 27 -8.10 -3.26 -7.38
C ILE A 27 -7.51 -3.94 -6.14
N ALA A 28 -8.34 -4.69 -5.43
CA ALA A 28 -7.94 -5.47 -4.26
C ALA A 28 -7.62 -6.90 -4.67
N VAL A 29 -6.46 -7.41 -4.26
CA VAL A 29 -5.96 -8.73 -4.64
C VAL A 29 -5.75 -9.60 -3.41
N ASP A 30 -6.27 -10.82 -3.44
CA ASP A 30 -6.28 -11.73 -2.29
C ASP A 30 -4.99 -12.57 -2.21
N ASP A 31 -4.36 -12.63 -1.04
CA ASP A 31 -3.12 -13.39 -0.77
C ASP A 31 -1.91 -12.96 -1.65
N LEU A 32 -1.87 -11.72 -2.13
CA LEU A 32 -0.80 -11.22 -2.97
C LEU A 32 0.36 -10.65 -2.13
N ARG A 33 1.48 -11.37 -2.07
CA ARG A 33 2.75 -10.81 -1.56
C ARG A 33 3.45 -9.97 -2.66
N PRO A 34 4.50 -9.19 -2.35
CA PRO A 34 5.25 -8.40 -3.35
C PRO A 34 6.05 -9.27 -4.33
N GLU A 35 5.45 -10.34 -4.86
CA GLU A 35 6.00 -11.23 -5.88
C GLU A 35 5.63 -10.70 -7.26
N LEU A 36 6.15 -9.50 -7.57
CA LEU A 36 5.89 -8.75 -8.79
C LEU A 36 7.22 -8.24 -9.36
N ARG A 37 7.33 -8.16 -10.69
CA ARG A 37 8.58 -7.70 -11.31
C ARG A 37 8.92 -6.26 -10.91
N CYS A 38 7.94 -5.36 -10.79
CA CYS A 38 8.14 -3.99 -10.33
C CYS A 38 8.61 -3.90 -8.86
N TYR A 39 8.47 -4.97 -8.08
CA TYR A 39 9.03 -5.11 -6.73
C TYR A 39 10.42 -5.77 -6.71
N GLY A 40 11.02 -6.03 -7.88
CA GLY A 40 12.36 -6.60 -8.01
C GLY A 40 12.40 -8.12 -8.20
N GLU A 41 11.25 -8.79 -8.31
CA GLU A 41 11.18 -10.23 -8.57
C GLU A 41 11.27 -10.49 -10.09
N GLU A 42 12.50 -10.49 -10.62
CA GLU A 42 12.76 -10.51 -12.07
C GLU A 42 12.23 -11.76 -12.80
N HIS A 43 12.03 -12.86 -12.07
CA HIS A 43 11.44 -14.10 -12.59
C HIS A 43 9.94 -13.99 -12.85
N MET A 44 9.27 -12.96 -12.34
CA MET A 44 7.82 -12.80 -12.47
C MET A 44 7.41 -12.18 -13.80
N HIS A 45 6.29 -12.65 -14.33
CA HIS A 45 5.65 -12.14 -15.53
C HIS A 45 4.39 -11.37 -15.17
N THR A 46 4.57 -10.06 -14.89
CA THR A 46 3.50 -9.17 -14.42
C THR A 46 3.48 -7.84 -15.19
N PRO A 47 3.42 -7.87 -16.55
CA PRO A 47 3.62 -6.68 -17.38
C PRO A 47 2.59 -5.57 -17.15
N HIS A 48 1.35 -5.92 -16.78
CA HIS A 48 0.28 -4.94 -16.61
C HIS A 48 0.39 -4.19 -15.28
N ILE A 49 0.70 -4.89 -14.20
CA ILE A 49 0.97 -4.26 -12.89
C ILE A 49 2.28 -3.47 -12.97
N ASP A 50 3.28 -3.94 -13.69
CA ASP A 50 4.52 -3.20 -13.93
C ASP A 50 4.27 -1.89 -14.70
N ALA A 51 3.36 -1.90 -15.68
CA ALA A 51 2.95 -0.69 -16.41
C ALA A 51 2.18 0.28 -15.50
N LEU A 52 1.31 -0.23 -14.61
CA LEU A 52 0.65 0.59 -13.61
C LEU A 52 1.68 1.24 -12.66
N ALA A 53 2.69 0.49 -12.21
CA ALA A 53 3.77 1.02 -11.37
C ALA A 53 4.59 2.10 -12.10
N GLN A 54 4.83 1.94 -13.41
CA GLN A 54 5.54 2.93 -14.24
C GLN A 54 4.75 4.23 -14.46
N SER A 55 3.43 4.18 -14.39
CA SER A 55 2.55 5.35 -14.54
C SER A 55 2.09 5.93 -13.19
N GLY A 56 2.32 5.22 -12.08
CA GLY A 56 1.87 5.56 -10.75
C GLY A 56 3.01 5.75 -9.75
N ARG A 57 2.71 5.50 -8.48
CA ARG A 57 3.63 5.45 -7.35
C ARG A 57 3.63 4.06 -6.75
N LEU A 58 4.78 3.40 -6.71
CA LEU A 58 4.99 2.15 -6.01
C LEU A 58 5.45 2.43 -4.58
N PHE A 59 4.73 1.90 -3.59
CA PHE A 59 5.07 1.97 -2.18
C PHE A 59 5.82 0.70 -1.78
N ARG A 60 7.15 0.82 -1.61
CA ARG A 60 8.03 -0.33 -1.40
C ARG A 60 7.83 -1.00 -0.04
N ASN A 61 7.50 -0.24 0.98
CA ASN A 61 7.41 -0.67 2.37
C ASN A 61 5.97 -0.50 2.87
N HIS A 62 5.03 -1.18 2.24
CA HIS A 62 3.63 -1.20 2.65
C HIS A 62 3.32 -2.43 3.51
N TYR A 63 2.66 -2.21 4.65
CA TYR A 63 2.38 -3.24 5.64
C TYR A 63 0.92 -3.28 6.05
N VAL A 64 0.46 -4.50 6.35
CA VAL A 64 -0.90 -4.74 6.85
C VAL A 64 -0.91 -4.89 8.37
N ALA A 65 -1.98 -4.41 8.99
CA ALA A 65 -2.14 -4.48 10.44
C ALA A 65 -2.34 -5.91 10.97
N VAL A 66 -3.00 -6.77 10.19
CA VAL A 66 -3.26 -8.17 10.54
C VAL A 66 -3.16 -9.04 9.28
N PRO A 67 -2.32 -10.08 9.24
CA PRO A 67 -2.13 -10.94 8.08
C PRO A 67 -3.25 -11.99 7.94
N THR A 68 -4.48 -11.50 7.76
CA THR A 68 -5.67 -12.31 7.43
C THR A 68 -6.70 -11.44 6.73
N CYS A 69 -7.39 -12.01 5.74
CA CYS A 69 -8.20 -11.27 4.78
C CYS A 69 -9.22 -10.34 5.43
N GLY A 70 -10.07 -10.83 6.35
CA GLY A 70 -11.14 -10.03 6.93
C GLY A 70 -10.64 -8.84 7.71
N ALA A 71 -9.67 -9.03 8.60
CA ALA A 71 -9.12 -7.94 9.42
C ALA A 71 -8.30 -6.94 8.60
N SER A 72 -7.52 -7.40 7.62
CA SER A 72 -6.76 -6.51 6.73
C SER A 72 -7.67 -5.65 5.87
N ARG A 73 -8.70 -6.26 5.25
CA ARG A 73 -9.70 -5.55 4.43
C ARG A 73 -10.53 -4.58 5.26
N TYR A 74 -10.87 -4.96 6.50
CA TYR A 74 -11.53 -4.06 7.44
C TYR A 74 -10.66 -2.83 7.74
N ALA A 75 -9.36 -3.02 7.98
CA ALA A 75 -8.43 -1.93 8.22
C ALA A 75 -8.34 -0.97 7.01
N LEU A 76 -8.23 -1.51 5.79
CA LEU A 76 -8.28 -0.74 4.55
C LEU A 76 -9.56 0.10 4.45
N MET A 77 -10.73 -0.54 4.65
CA MET A 77 -12.03 0.11 4.42
C MET A 77 -12.36 1.17 5.46
N THR A 78 -11.96 0.96 6.71
CA THR A 78 -12.34 1.83 7.83
C THR A 78 -11.24 2.79 8.28
N GLY A 79 -9.99 2.60 7.84
CA GLY A 79 -8.84 3.33 8.36
C GLY A 79 -8.52 3.00 9.83
N ARG A 80 -9.11 1.93 10.41
CA ARG A 80 -8.98 1.55 11.82
C ARG A 80 -8.08 0.32 11.96
N ARG A 81 -7.27 0.29 13.00
CA ARG A 81 -6.55 -0.93 13.36
C ARG A 81 -7.50 -1.88 14.08
N PRO A 82 -7.56 -3.16 13.70
CA PRO A 82 -8.22 -4.19 14.48
C PRO A 82 -7.55 -4.31 15.86
N THR A 83 -8.35 -4.29 16.94
CA THR A 83 -7.84 -4.11 18.31
C THR A 83 -7.83 -5.37 19.14
N SER A 84 -8.56 -6.41 18.76
CA SER A 84 -8.65 -7.66 19.52
C SER A 84 -8.19 -8.87 18.71
N ALA A 85 -7.77 -9.93 19.40
CA ALA A 85 -7.39 -11.19 18.77
C ALA A 85 -8.58 -11.94 18.12
N SER A 86 -9.80 -11.48 18.36
CA SER A 86 -11.01 -11.99 17.74
C SER A 86 -11.45 -11.20 16.50
N ASP A 87 -10.76 -10.10 16.19
CA ASP A 87 -11.03 -9.28 15.00
C ASP A 87 -10.36 -9.87 13.75
N ASP A 88 -10.49 -11.17 13.54
CA ASP A 88 -9.92 -11.87 12.39
C ASP A 88 -10.80 -11.70 11.14
N ASN A 89 -11.24 -12.78 10.55
CA ASN A 89 -12.11 -12.76 9.37
C ASN A 89 -13.53 -12.24 9.67
N ASN A 90 -13.89 -12.13 10.93
CA ASN A 90 -15.19 -11.61 11.39
C ASN A 90 -15.19 -10.10 11.69
N ALA A 91 -14.12 -9.38 11.36
CA ALA A 91 -13.97 -7.95 11.67
C ALA A 91 -15.16 -7.11 11.14
N PHE A 92 -15.71 -7.46 9.98
CA PHE A 92 -16.88 -6.78 9.40
C PHE A 92 -18.18 -6.95 10.22
N ASN A 93 -18.23 -7.87 11.18
CA ASN A 93 -19.36 -7.93 12.11
C ASN A 93 -19.46 -6.69 13.02
N ALA A 94 -18.37 -5.92 13.15
CA ALA A 94 -18.34 -4.65 13.87
C ALA A 94 -18.91 -3.46 13.07
N MET A 95 -19.26 -3.66 11.78
CA MET A 95 -19.85 -2.60 10.97
C MET A 95 -21.22 -2.19 11.51
N PRO A 96 -21.59 -0.89 11.40
CA PRO A 96 -22.83 -0.38 11.97
C PRO A 96 -24.06 -1.05 11.35
N ALA A 97 -25.08 -1.32 12.18
CA ALA A 97 -26.35 -1.88 11.74
C ALA A 97 -27.31 -0.84 11.16
N THR A 98 -27.09 0.43 11.47
CA THR A 98 -27.89 1.58 11.01
C THR A 98 -26.97 2.63 10.44
N GLU A 99 -27.41 3.29 9.37
CA GLU A 99 -26.66 4.38 8.76
C GLU A 99 -26.57 5.57 9.74
N THR A 100 -25.40 6.15 9.82
CA THR A 100 -25.11 7.33 10.63
C THR A 100 -24.47 8.41 9.77
N ALA A 101 -24.39 9.64 10.30
CA ALA A 101 -23.66 10.73 9.61
C ALA A 101 -22.17 10.43 9.46
N SER A 102 -21.59 9.62 10.38
CA SER A 102 -20.21 9.15 10.24
C SER A 102 -20.15 7.99 9.27
N PRO A 103 -19.34 8.07 8.19
CA PRO A 103 -19.25 7.01 7.20
C PRO A 103 -18.65 5.73 7.81
N GLU A 104 -19.19 4.57 7.41
CA GLU A 104 -18.69 3.27 7.86
C GLU A 104 -17.34 2.90 7.19
N SER A 105 -17.08 3.47 6.00
CA SER A 105 -15.88 3.24 5.19
C SER A 105 -15.58 4.45 4.32
N TRP A 106 -14.40 4.49 3.71
CA TRP A 106 -14.08 5.53 2.73
C TRP A 106 -14.96 5.43 1.46
N ILE A 107 -15.45 4.24 1.11
CA ILE A 107 -16.41 4.08 -0.01
C ILE A 107 -17.76 4.71 0.37
N HIS A 108 -18.21 4.50 1.62
CA HIS A 108 -19.43 5.17 2.12
C HIS A 108 -19.26 6.70 2.14
N LEU A 109 -18.07 7.20 2.51
CA LEU A 109 -17.78 8.63 2.43
C LEU A 109 -17.94 9.16 1.00
N LEU A 110 -17.39 8.48 -0.01
CA LEU A 110 -17.57 8.85 -1.40
C LEU A 110 -19.05 8.83 -1.81
N ARG A 111 -19.77 7.76 -1.45
CA ARG A 111 -21.20 7.62 -1.74
C ARG A 111 -22.03 8.77 -1.14
N GLN A 112 -21.78 9.15 0.11
CA GLN A 112 -22.44 10.29 0.76
C GLN A 112 -22.16 11.63 0.05
N ASN A 113 -21.05 11.71 -0.70
CA ASN A 113 -20.65 12.89 -1.46
C ASN A 113 -20.92 12.79 -2.96
N GLY A 114 -21.72 11.83 -3.41
CA GLY A 114 -22.28 11.79 -4.76
C GLY A 114 -21.59 10.87 -5.76
N TRP A 115 -20.55 10.12 -5.36
CA TRP A 115 -20.02 9.05 -6.21
C TRP A 115 -21.03 7.90 -6.31
N HIS A 116 -21.22 7.37 -7.51
CA HIS A 116 -21.90 6.10 -7.68
C HIS A 116 -20.94 4.96 -7.33
N THR A 117 -21.28 4.17 -6.33
CA THR A 117 -20.38 3.17 -5.75
C THR A 117 -20.79 1.75 -6.11
N ALA A 118 -19.87 1.00 -6.72
CA ALA A 118 -20.10 -0.38 -7.13
C ALA A 118 -19.00 -1.31 -6.62
N SER A 119 -19.35 -2.55 -6.31
CA SER A 119 -18.40 -3.57 -5.91
C SER A 119 -18.56 -4.86 -6.70
N MET A 120 -17.44 -5.54 -6.98
CA MET A 120 -17.38 -6.85 -7.62
C MET A 120 -16.32 -7.72 -6.93
N GLY A 121 -16.65 -8.98 -6.70
CA GLY A 121 -15.73 -9.94 -6.13
C GLY A 121 -15.38 -9.68 -4.67
N LYS A 122 -14.18 -10.10 -4.26
CA LYS A 122 -13.76 -10.11 -2.86
C LYS A 122 -13.28 -8.74 -2.38
N ILE A 123 -14.18 -7.92 -1.91
CA ILE A 123 -13.88 -6.62 -1.28
C ILE A 123 -13.86 -6.72 0.25
N THR A 124 -14.78 -7.46 0.83
CA THR A 124 -14.77 -7.84 2.25
C THR A 124 -14.12 -9.21 2.43
N HIS A 125 -14.34 -9.87 3.57
CA HIS A 125 -13.88 -11.25 3.72
C HIS A 125 -14.66 -12.22 2.84
N GLU A 126 -15.96 -11.99 2.71
CA GLU A 126 -16.81 -12.83 1.87
C GLU A 126 -16.60 -12.48 0.38
N PRO A 127 -16.55 -13.50 -0.50
CA PRO A 127 -16.16 -13.31 -1.89
C PRO A 127 -17.16 -12.51 -2.73
N ASP A 128 -18.38 -12.31 -2.25
CA ASP A 128 -19.44 -11.56 -2.91
C ASP A 128 -19.91 -10.34 -2.11
N GLY A 129 -19.23 -10.04 -1.00
CA GLY A 129 -19.55 -8.89 -0.13
C GLY A 129 -20.80 -9.06 0.74
N PHE A 130 -21.39 -10.26 0.82
CA PHE A 130 -22.57 -10.55 1.63
C PHE A 130 -22.24 -11.44 2.81
N ARG A 131 -22.93 -11.23 3.93
CA ARG A 131 -22.80 -12.08 5.11
C ARG A 131 -23.32 -13.50 4.83
N TRP A 132 -22.54 -14.47 5.26
CA TRP A 132 -22.90 -15.87 5.17
C TRP A 132 -23.13 -16.45 6.56
N SER A 133 -24.24 -17.16 6.77
CA SER A 133 -24.44 -17.93 7.99
C SER A 133 -23.62 -19.22 7.92
N PHE A 134 -22.75 -19.43 8.89
CA PHE A 134 -21.97 -20.66 9.03
C PHE A 134 -22.69 -21.58 10.01
N PRO A 135 -23.28 -22.70 9.57
CA PRO A 135 -23.53 -23.82 10.48
C PRO A 135 -22.17 -24.33 10.98
N SER A 136 -22.09 -24.79 12.21
CA SER A 136 -20.87 -25.14 12.95
C SER A 136 -19.95 -26.19 12.30
N ASN A 137 -20.25 -26.70 11.12
CA ASN A 137 -19.61 -27.87 10.50
C ASN A 137 -19.19 -27.68 9.05
N TYR A 138 -18.81 -26.49 8.56
CA TYR A 138 -18.34 -26.32 7.17
C TYR A 138 -19.14 -27.10 6.11
N ASP A 139 -20.40 -27.38 6.40
CA ASP A 139 -21.27 -28.19 5.57
C ASP A 139 -21.88 -27.31 4.46
N ASP A 140 -22.14 -27.88 3.29
CA ASP A 140 -22.64 -27.21 2.08
C ASP A 140 -23.99 -26.48 2.22
N ASN A 141 -24.52 -26.32 3.42
CA ASN A 141 -25.82 -25.71 3.75
C ASN A 141 -25.72 -24.24 4.20
N ARG A 142 -24.75 -23.49 3.67
CA ARG A 142 -24.67 -22.06 3.96
C ARG A 142 -25.81 -21.33 3.26
N SER A 143 -26.48 -20.46 3.99
CA SER A 143 -27.42 -19.52 3.40
C SER A 143 -26.79 -18.13 3.37
N ARG A 144 -26.78 -17.51 2.20
CA ARG A 144 -26.44 -16.11 2.03
C ARG A 144 -27.47 -15.28 2.82
N ALA A 145 -27.01 -14.45 3.74
CA ALA A 145 -27.87 -13.44 4.31
C ALA A 145 -28.15 -12.38 3.21
N ASN A 146 -29.36 -11.84 3.19
CA ASN A 146 -29.68 -10.74 2.28
C ASN A 146 -29.05 -9.40 2.72
N GLU A 147 -28.04 -9.46 3.57
CA GLU A 147 -27.40 -8.29 4.15
C GLU A 147 -25.94 -8.20 3.74
N PRO A 148 -25.52 -7.12 3.06
CA PRO A 148 -24.11 -6.85 2.78
C PRO A 148 -23.29 -6.71 4.07
N ASP A 149 -22.00 -7.06 4.01
CA ASP A 149 -21.03 -6.79 5.07
C ASP A 149 -20.87 -5.29 5.34
N MET A 150 -20.83 -4.51 4.25
CA MET A 150 -20.76 -3.05 4.23
C MET A 150 -22.10 -2.51 3.72
N ARG A 151 -23.04 -2.26 4.62
CA ARG A 151 -24.46 -2.01 4.30
C ARG A 151 -24.73 -0.70 3.59
N PHE A 152 -23.88 0.30 3.82
CA PHE A 152 -24.10 1.67 3.37
C PHE A 152 -23.08 2.14 2.36
N SER A 153 -22.11 1.28 2.02
CA SER A 153 -20.97 1.66 1.19
C SER A 153 -21.24 1.56 -0.31
N PHE A 154 -22.13 0.69 -0.75
CA PHE A 154 -22.34 0.42 -2.17
C PHE A 154 -23.79 0.70 -2.61
N ASP A 155 -23.93 1.36 -3.78
CA ASP A 155 -25.18 1.44 -4.50
C ASP A 155 -25.48 0.12 -5.21
N GLU A 156 -24.42 -0.54 -5.71
CA GLU A 156 -24.50 -1.80 -6.42
C GLU A 156 -23.45 -2.80 -5.93
N ILE A 157 -23.88 -4.04 -5.71
CA ILE A 157 -22.99 -5.19 -5.56
C ILE A 157 -23.27 -6.10 -6.75
N ILE A 158 -22.31 -6.11 -7.68
CA ILE A 158 -22.45 -6.71 -8.99
C ILE A 158 -21.61 -7.98 -8.99
N TYR A 159 -21.94 -8.90 -9.76
CA TYR A 159 -21.26 -10.14 -10.04
C TYR A 159 -21.93 -11.34 -9.43
N ASP A 160 -22.65 -12.00 -10.30
CA ASP A 160 -23.23 -13.30 -10.00
C ASP A 160 -22.26 -14.39 -10.49
N HIS A 161 -21.78 -15.18 -9.56
CA HIS A 161 -20.91 -16.33 -9.85
C HIS A 161 -21.71 -17.57 -10.25
N ASP A 162 -22.67 -17.45 -11.14
CA ASP A 162 -23.65 -18.45 -11.53
C ASP A 162 -23.07 -19.86 -11.74
N LYS A 163 -21.91 -19.97 -12.39
CA LYS A 163 -21.25 -21.25 -12.66
C LYS A 163 -20.84 -21.99 -11.38
N TRP A 164 -20.36 -21.25 -10.36
CA TRP A 164 -19.93 -21.85 -9.09
C TRP A 164 -21.00 -21.82 -8.03
N GLY A 165 -22.12 -21.15 -8.28
CA GLY A 165 -23.32 -21.10 -7.45
C GLY A 165 -23.09 -20.51 -6.05
N ALA A 166 -24.19 -20.21 -5.35
CA ALA A 166 -24.16 -19.69 -3.98
C ALA A 166 -23.55 -20.67 -2.94
N ARG A 167 -23.30 -21.90 -3.32
CA ARG A 167 -22.82 -22.94 -2.41
C ARG A 167 -21.29 -23.08 -2.38
N ARG A 168 -20.59 -22.54 -3.40
CA ARG A 168 -19.15 -22.74 -3.53
C ARG A 168 -18.52 -21.42 -3.86
N TYR A 169 -17.71 -20.96 -2.98
CA TYR A 169 -17.04 -19.68 -3.12
C TYR A 169 -16.28 -19.61 -4.45
N PRO A 170 -16.48 -18.58 -5.23
CA PRO A 170 -15.61 -18.27 -6.36
C PRO A 170 -14.14 -18.25 -6.00
N LEU A 171 -13.85 -17.85 -4.76
CA LEU A 171 -12.53 -17.91 -4.14
C LEU A 171 -11.87 -19.30 -4.23
N PHE A 172 -12.66 -20.38 -4.13
CA PHE A 172 -12.19 -21.76 -4.13
C PHE A 172 -12.53 -22.52 -5.42
N ALA A 173 -12.84 -21.82 -6.49
CA ALA A 173 -13.35 -22.38 -7.73
C ALA A 173 -12.31 -23.16 -8.54
N TYR A 174 -12.77 -24.26 -9.16
CA TYR A 174 -12.07 -24.98 -10.22
C TYR A 174 -12.79 -24.76 -11.56
N ALA A 175 -12.07 -24.99 -12.67
CA ALA A 175 -12.58 -24.73 -14.01
C ALA A 175 -13.84 -25.55 -14.36
N ASP A 176 -14.03 -26.73 -13.75
CA ASP A 176 -15.19 -27.58 -13.93
C ASP A 176 -16.48 -27.07 -13.24
N GLY A 177 -16.43 -25.92 -12.58
CA GLY A 177 -17.54 -25.36 -11.80
C GLY A 177 -17.65 -25.92 -10.38
N THR A 178 -16.74 -26.79 -9.96
CA THR A 178 -16.68 -27.26 -8.58
C THR A 178 -15.92 -26.25 -7.70
N GLY A 179 -16.09 -26.33 -6.40
CA GLY A 179 -15.33 -25.61 -5.41
C GLY A 179 -14.52 -26.54 -4.53
N ARG A 180 -13.49 -25.99 -3.91
CA ARG A 180 -12.62 -26.76 -3.02
C ARG A 180 -13.39 -27.34 -1.82
N VAL A 181 -13.20 -28.62 -1.59
CA VAL A 181 -13.55 -29.28 -0.34
C VAL A 181 -12.29 -29.33 0.54
N ARG A 182 -12.33 -28.70 1.71
CA ARG A 182 -11.19 -28.60 2.62
C ARG A 182 -10.59 -30.00 2.91
N ASN A 183 -9.26 -30.11 2.79
CA ASN A 183 -8.46 -31.32 3.00
C ASN A 183 -8.69 -32.47 1.97
N VAL A 184 -9.46 -32.26 0.91
CA VAL A 184 -9.75 -33.27 -0.10
C VAL A 184 -9.36 -32.83 -1.50
N SER A 185 -9.65 -31.56 -1.84
CA SER A 185 -9.38 -31.03 -3.17
C SER A 185 -7.91 -30.65 -3.34
N PRO A 186 -7.36 -30.71 -4.57
CA PRO A 186 -6.00 -30.25 -4.87
C PRO A 186 -5.76 -28.80 -4.44
N ALA A 187 -4.50 -28.47 -4.14
CA ALA A 187 -4.11 -27.10 -3.79
C ALA A 187 -3.91 -26.20 -5.02
N TYR A 188 -3.92 -26.77 -6.21
CA TYR A 188 -3.77 -26.07 -7.49
C TYR A 188 -4.47 -26.81 -8.61
N GLU A 189 -4.71 -26.12 -9.71
CA GLU A 189 -5.19 -26.69 -10.97
C GLU A 189 -4.45 -26.04 -12.14
N ILE A 190 -3.97 -26.89 -13.06
CA ILE A 190 -3.48 -26.46 -14.36
C ILE A 190 -4.65 -26.57 -15.33
N GLY A 191 -5.22 -25.43 -15.72
CA GLY A 191 -6.42 -25.37 -16.55
C GLY A 191 -6.15 -25.79 -17.98
N VAL A 192 -6.61 -26.99 -18.34
CA VAL A 192 -6.50 -27.57 -19.68
C VAL A 192 -7.86 -28.14 -20.14
N ASP A 193 -8.07 -28.15 -21.46
CA ASP A 193 -9.17 -28.87 -22.09
C ASP A 193 -8.86 -30.39 -22.23
N GLU A 194 -9.77 -31.14 -22.86
CA GLU A 194 -9.62 -32.58 -23.07
C GLU A 194 -8.42 -32.96 -23.97
N GLU A 195 -8.02 -32.03 -24.85
CA GLU A 195 -6.88 -32.17 -25.75
C GLU A 195 -5.55 -31.69 -25.11
N GLY A 196 -5.58 -31.15 -23.90
CA GLY A 196 -4.42 -30.63 -23.17
C GLY A 196 -4.01 -29.20 -23.55
N ASN A 197 -4.86 -28.46 -24.29
CA ASN A 197 -4.63 -27.05 -24.55
C ASN A 197 -5.00 -26.20 -23.33
N SER A 198 -4.46 -24.99 -23.26
CA SER A 198 -4.81 -24.03 -22.19
C SER A 198 -6.28 -23.67 -22.25
N LEU A 199 -6.95 -23.68 -21.10
CA LEU A 199 -8.28 -23.08 -20.98
C LEU A 199 -8.22 -21.57 -21.20
N PRO A 200 -9.33 -20.95 -21.63
CA PRO A 200 -9.44 -19.48 -21.67
C PRO A 200 -9.50 -18.89 -20.24
N ASP A 201 -9.20 -17.61 -20.10
CA ASP A 201 -9.19 -16.90 -18.83
C ASP A 201 -10.56 -16.95 -18.13
N GLU A 202 -11.64 -16.88 -18.90
CA GLU A 202 -13.03 -16.91 -18.44
C GLU A 202 -13.47 -18.31 -17.93
N ALA A 203 -12.60 -19.30 -18.02
CA ALA A 203 -12.82 -20.58 -17.34
C ALA A 203 -12.84 -20.43 -15.82
N TYR A 204 -12.26 -19.36 -15.28
CA TYR A 204 -12.18 -19.05 -13.86
C TYR A 204 -12.89 -17.73 -13.51
N PRO A 205 -13.25 -17.53 -12.22
CA PRO A 205 -14.01 -16.35 -11.78
C PRO A 205 -13.36 -15.01 -12.10
N ASP A 206 -12.04 -14.89 -11.94
CA ASP A 206 -11.35 -13.60 -12.14
C ASP A 206 -11.39 -13.15 -13.60
N GLY A 207 -11.35 -14.07 -14.57
CA GLY A 207 -11.52 -13.74 -15.99
C GLY A 207 -12.92 -13.24 -16.31
N GLN A 208 -13.96 -13.86 -15.73
CA GLN A 208 -15.34 -13.40 -15.91
C GLN A 208 -15.57 -12.04 -15.22
N MET A 209 -14.97 -11.85 -14.05
CA MET A 209 -15.06 -10.60 -13.31
C MET A 209 -14.40 -9.44 -14.06
N ALA A 210 -13.27 -9.68 -14.72
CA ALA A 210 -12.64 -8.68 -15.57
C ALA A 210 -13.56 -8.22 -16.70
N LEU A 211 -14.27 -9.14 -17.37
CA LEU A 211 -15.25 -8.80 -18.40
C LEU A 211 -16.43 -7.99 -17.84
N ALA A 212 -16.96 -8.39 -16.68
CA ALA A 212 -18.04 -7.65 -16.02
C ALA A 212 -17.59 -6.23 -15.60
N ALA A 213 -16.35 -6.07 -15.14
CA ALA A 213 -15.78 -4.77 -14.82
C ALA A 213 -15.64 -3.87 -16.06
N ILE A 214 -15.25 -4.43 -17.21
CA ILE A 214 -15.17 -3.73 -18.50
C ILE A 214 -16.56 -3.21 -18.89
N GLU A 215 -17.58 -4.04 -18.83
CA GLU A 215 -18.96 -3.64 -19.14
C GLU A 215 -19.42 -2.51 -18.20
N LYS A 216 -19.08 -2.59 -16.92
CA LYS A 216 -19.45 -1.56 -15.94
C LYS A 216 -18.72 -0.23 -16.17
N LEU A 217 -17.46 -0.25 -16.58
CA LEU A 217 -16.73 0.96 -16.97
C LEU A 217 -17.37 1.65 -18.18
N ARG A 218 -17.82 0.87 -19.18
CA ARG A 218 -18.56 1.39 -20.35
C ARG A 218 -19.86 2.05 -19.91
N GLU A 219 -20.62 1.40 -19.04
CA GLU A 219 -21.87 1.97 -18.48
C GLU A 219 -21.61 3.30 -17.76
N PHE A 220 -20.59 3.37 -16.91
CA PHE A 220 -20.22 4.62 -16.23
C PHE A 220 -19.86 5.73 -17.22
N LYS A 221 -19.14 5.39 -18.29
CA LYS A 221 -18.78 6.33 -19.35
C LYS A 221 -20.00 6.84 -20.09
N ASP A 222 -20.90 5.94 -20.48
CA ASP A 222 -22.10 6.28 -21.25
C ASP A 222 -23.07 7.14 -20.44
N ASP A 223 -23.17 6.89 -19.14
CA ASP A 223 -24.02 7.61 -18.19
C ASP A 223 -23.37 8.90 -17.65
N ASP A 224 -22.14 9.21 -18.01
CA ASP A 224 -21.33 10.33 -17.47
C ASP A 224 -21.33 10.38 -15.93
N LYS A 225 -21.22 9.20 -15.31
CA LYS A 225 -21.26 9.05 -13.84
C LYS A 225 -19.88 9.18 -13.22
N GLN A 226 -19.77 10.02 -12.21
CA GLN A 226 -18.65 9.95 -11.28
C GLN A 226 -18.78 8.70 -10.43
N PHE A 227 -17.74 7.84 -10.40
CA PHE A 227 -17.84 6.51 -9.84
C PHE A 227 -16.71 6.16 -8.87
N CYS A 228 -17.03 5.21 -7.99
CA CYS A 228 -16.07 4.40 -7.26
C CYS A 228 -16.35 2.92 -7.55
N LEU A 229 -15.45 2.27 -8.29
CA LEU A 229 -15.52 0.84 -8.56
C LEU A 229 -14.50 0.10 -7.67
N ALA A 230 -14.97 -0.79 -6.81
CA ALA A 230 -14.15 -1.67 -6.01
C ALA A 230 -14.16 -3.08 -6.63
N LEU A 231 -13.01 -3.53 -7.13
CA LEU A 231 -12.82 -4.79 -7.84
C LEU A 231 -11.89 -5.69 -7.04
N GLY A 232 -12.39 -6.84 -6.59
CA GLY A 232 -11.66 -7.77 -5.71
C GLY A 232 -11.33 -9.09 -6.39
N PHE A 233 -10.11 -9.23 -6.96
CA PHE A 233 -9.63 -10.48 -7.54
C PHE A 233 -9.35 -11.54 -6.47
N HIS A 234 -9.66 -12.80 -6.82
CA HIS A 234 -9.51 -13.93 -5.93
C HIS A 234 -8.09 -14.53 -5.99
N LYS A 235 -7.45 -14.52 -7.17
CA LYS A 235 -6.10 -15.05 -7.31
C LYS A 235 -5.07 -14.00 -6.87
N PRO A 236 -3.97 -14.46 -6.23
CA PRO A 236 -3.50 -15.85 -6.07
C PRO A 236 -3.99 -16.60 -4.81
N HIS A 237 -5.14 -16.34 -4.21
CA HIS A 237 -5.64 -17.16 -3.09
C HIS A 237 -5.80 -18.64 -3.50
N LEU A 238 -5.55 -19.55 -2.57
CA LEU A 238 -5.73 -21.00 -2.75
C LEU A 238 -7.18 -21.36 -3.17
N PRO A 239 -7.39 -22.39 -4.02
CA PRO A 239 -6.36 -23.16 -4.74
C PRO A 239 -5.67 -22.30 -5.80
N PHE A 240 -4.37 -22.55 -6.05
CA PHE A 240 -3.58 -21.79 -7.02
C PHE A 240 -3.93 -22.23 -8.45
N ASN A 241 -5.08 -21.82 -8.94
CA ASN A 241 -5.62 -22.23 -10.22
C ASN A 241 -5.37 -21.17 -11.28
N ALA A 242 -4.89 -21.58 -12.45
CA ALA A 242 -4.73 -20.74 -13.62
C ALA A 242 -4.80 -21.57 -14.91
N PRO A 243 -5.16 -20.97 -16.05
CA PRO A 243 -4.97 -21.58 -17.35
C PRO A 243 -3.51 -22.01 -17.58
N LYS A 244 -3.32 -23.12 -18.31
CA LYS A 244 -2.00 -23.70 -18.57
C LYS A 244 -1.00 -22.70 -19.15
N ALA A 245 -1.45 -21.78 -19.97
CA ALA A 245 -0.59 -20.76 -20.58
C ALA A 245 0.23 -19.97 -19.55
N TYR A 246 -0.31 -19.72 -18.36
CA TYR A 246 0.41 -19.03 -17.29
C TYR A 246 1.39 -19.95 -16.55
N PHE A 247 1.11 -21.24 -16.45
CA PHE A 247 2.08 -22.22 -15.93
C PHE A 247 3.28 -22.40 -16.87
N ASP A 248 3.07 -22.28 -18.17
CA ASP A 248 4.13 -22.41 -19.17
C ASP A 248 5.14 -21.27 -19.11
N LEU A 249 4.81 -20.13 -18.47
CA LEU A 249 5.74 -19.03 -18.19
C LEU A 249 6.81 -19.42 -17.15
N TYR A 250 6.58 -20.44 -16.34
CA TYR A 250 7.40 -20.85 -15.21
C TYR A 250 7.90 -22.28 -15.35
N PRO A 251 8.96 -22.53 -16.14
CA PRO A 251 9.53 -23.87 -16.26
C PRO A 251 10.13 -24.30 -14.90
N PRO A 252 9.91 -25.55 -14.48
CA PRO A 252 10.31 -26.02 -13.14
C PRO A 252 11.79 -25.82 -12.81
N GLU A 253 12.65 -25.94 -13.81
CA GLU A 253 14.10 -25.79 -13.68
C GLU A 253 14.59 -24.34 -13.46
N ALA A 254 13.72 -23.35 -13.68
CA ALA A 254 14.04 -21.93 -13.52
C ALA A 254 13.39 -21.29 -12.30
N LEU A 255 12.66 -22.08 -11.49
CA LEU A 255 11.97 -21.53 -10.30
C LEU A 255 12.99 -21.12 -9.23
N PRO A 256 12.87 -19.90 -8.66
CA PRO A 256 13.65 -19.54 -7.49
C PRO A 256 13.24 -20.36 -6.27
N GLY A 257 14.18 -20.61 -5.39
CA GLY A 257 13.90 -21.25 -4.09
C GLY A 257 13.17 -20.30 -3.13
N PRO A 258 12.76 -20.82 -1.94
CA PRO A 258 12.21 -19.97 -0.89
C PRO A 258 13.27 -19.04 -0.33
N ASP A 259 12.86 -17.83 0.07
CA ASP A 259 13.74 -16.85 0.72
C ASP A 259 12.99 -16.10 1.83
N PRO A 260 13.42 -16.24 3.09
CA PRO A 260 14.49 -17.12 3.61
C PRO A 260 14.07 -18.59 3.69
N VAL A 261 15.04 -19.49 3.53
CA VAL A 261 14.81 -20.96 3.53
C VAL A 261 14.40 -21.49 4.91
N SER A 262 14.87 -20.86 5.99
CA SER A 262 14.72 -21.37 7.36
C SER A 262 14.12 -20.31 8.28
N PRO A 263 13.46 -20.73 9.37
CA PRO A 263 13.07 -19.81 10.43
C PRO A 263 14.28 -19.00 10.97
N PRO A 264 14.05 -17.78 11.51
CA PRO A 264 15.12 -16.95 12.02
C PRO A 264 15.94 -17.67 13.10
N THR A 265 17.27 -17.57 13.01
CA THR A 265 18.18 -18.18 13.98
C THR A 265 18.12 -17.41 15.31
N GLY A 266 18.07 -18.14 16.43
CA GLY A 266 18.04 -17.55 17.78
C GLY A 266 16.69 -16.98 18.20
N ALA A 267 15.68 -17.03 17.36
CA ALA A 267 14.34 -16.54 17.69
C ALA A 267 13.75 -17.26 18.91
N ASN A 268 13.30 -16.47 19.88
CA ASN A 268 12.70 -16.96 21.13
C ASN A 268 11.19 -16.74 21.17
N SER A 269 10.67 -15.84 20.34
CA SER A 269 9.24 -15.51 20.30
C SER A 269 8.48 -16.41 19.33
N SER A 270 7.19 -16.58 19.59
CA SER A 270 6.29 -17.17 18.61
C SER A 270 6.01 -16.14 17.50
N THR A 271 6.39 -16.41 16.27
CA THR A 271 6.12 -15.54 15.11
C THR A 271 4.70 -15.69 14.55
N GLY A 272 3.83 -16.41 15.22
CA GLY A 272 2.49 -16.79 14.79
C GLY A 272 2.40 -18.27 14.38
N SER A 273 1.17 -18.74 14.14
CA SER A 273 0.97 -20.13 13.69
C SER A 273 1.41 -20.30 12.24
N SER A 274 1.75 -21.51 11.83
CA SER A 274 1.99 -21.86 10.42
C SER A 274 0.72 -21.85 9.55
N GLY A 275 -0.34 -21.37 10.06
CA GLY A 275 -1.61 -20.85 9.54
C GLY A 275 -2.47 -21.76 8.70
N GLU A 276 -1.98 -22.43 7.69
CA GLU A 276 -2.82 -23.27 6.86
C GLU A 276 -2.74 -24.74 7.30
N PRO A 277 -3.90 -25.40 7.49
CA PRO A 277 -3.90 -26.75 8.01
C PRO A 277 -3.36 -27.76 7.01
N ASN A 278 -2.76 -28.75 7.57
CA ASN A 278 -2.26 -30.06 7.14
C ASN A 278 -2.40 -30.52 5.67
N ALA A 279 -3.40 -30.09 4.91
CA ALA A 279 -3.60 -30.53 3.53
C ALA A 279 -2.53 -29.99 2.57
N TYR A 280 -1.98 -28.80 2.84
CA TYR A 280 -0.93 -28.20 2.01
C TYR A 280 0.47 -28.53 2.52
N THR A 281 0.60 -28.76 3.83
CA THR A 281 1.84 -29.27 4.41
C THR A 281 2.12 -30.71 4.01
N ALA A 282 1.09 -31.48 3.61
CA ALA A 282 1.21 -32.85 3.11
C ALA A 282 1.64 -32.95 1.63
N ILE A 283 1.66 -31.82 0.88
CA ILE A 283 2.18 -31.82 -0.50
C ILE A 283 3.71 -31.91 -0.41
N GLY A 284 4.23 -33.06 -0.84
CA GLY A 284 5.68 -33.33 -0.78
C GLY A 284 6.51 -32.49 -1.73
N ASP A 285 5.90 -31.97 -2.81
CA ASP A 285 6.55 -31.12 -3.80
C ASP A 285 6.17 -29.64 -3.57
N ARG A 286 7.08 -28.89 -2.96
CA ARG A 286 6.91 -27.44 -2.68
C ARG A 286 7.08 -26.57 -3.91
N ASP A 287 7.86 -27.04 -4.87
CA ASP A 287 8.16 -26.27 -6.09
C ASP A 287 6.92 -26.18 -6.99
N ILE A 288 6.11 -27.23 -7.06
CA ILE A 288 4.84 -27.16 -7.80
C ILE A 288 3.87 -26.14 -7.20
N LEU A 289 3.83 -25.99 -5.86
CA LEU A 289 3.00 -24.97 -5.21
C LEU A 289 3.50 -23.56 -5.52
N ARG A 290 4.82 -23.37 -5.50
CA ARG A 290 5.45 -22.08 -5.85
C ARG A 290 5.15 -21.74 -7.30
N ARG A 291 5.35 -22.69 -8.21
CA ARG A 291 5.00 -22.54 -9.62
C ARG A 291 3.55 -22.14 -9.83
N ALA A 292 2.64 -22.84 -9.15
CA ALA A 292 1.20 -22.58 -9.24
C ALA A 292 0.81 -21.19 -8.69
N TYR A 293 1.46 -20.75 -7.62
CA TYR A 293 1.28 -19.40 -7.09
C TYR A 293 1.74 -18.33 -8.08
N PHE A 294 2.92 -18.49 -8.69
CA PHE A 294 3.43 -17.57 -9.72
C PHE A 294 2.51 -17.54 -10.95
N ALA A 295 2.07 -18.70 -11.43
CA ALA A 295 1.11 -18.79 -12.53
C ALA A 295 -0.21 -18.08 -12.21
N SER A 296 -0.71 -18.21 -10.98
CA SER A 296 -1.93 -17.53 -10.52
C SER A 296 -1.76 -16.01 -10.45
N ILE A 297 -0.57 -15.52 -10.08
CA ILE A 297 -0.25 -14.08 -10.11
C ILE A 297 -0.24 -13.55 -11.55
N SER A 298 0.43 -14.25 -12.48
CA SER A 298 0.44 -13.81 -13.89
C SER A 298 -0.94 -13.87 -14.54
N TYR A 299 -1.76 -14.85 -14.16
CA TYR A 299 -3.15 -14.91 -14.59
C TYR A 299 -3.95 -13.70 -14.07
N MET A 300 -3.81 -13.36 -12.80
CA MET A 300 -4.45 -12.19 -12.20
C MET A 300 -3.94 -10.89 -12.83
N ASP A 301 -2.64 -10.76 -13.06
CA ASP A 301 -2.03 -9.61 -13.74
C ASP A 301 -2.68 -9.37 -15.13
N ALA A 302 -2.91 -10.43 -15.90
CA ALA A 302 -3.58 -10.32 -17.19
C ALA A 302 -5.03 -9.82 -17.06
N GLN A 303 -5.74 -10.21 -15.99
CA GLN A 303 -7.10 -9.71 -15.76
C GLN A 303 -7.08 -8.23 -15.34
N VAL A 304 -6.14 -7.83 -14.51
CA VAL A 304 -5.89 -6.41 -14.18
C VAL A 304 -5.61 -5.61 -15.46
N GLY A 305 -4.78 -6.16 -16.35
CA GLY A 305 -4.48 -5.54 -17.64
C GLY A 305 -5.72 -5.24 -18.47
N LYS A 306 -6.61 -6.23 -18.65
CA LYS A 306 -7.86 -6.05 -19.41
C LYS A 306 -8.69 -4.87 -18.88
N VAL A 307 -8.79 -4.71 -17.56
CA VAL A 307 -9.56 -3.63 -16.93
C VAL A 307 -8.87 -2.27 -17.11
N LEU A 308 -7.55 -2.21 -16.96
CA LEU A 308 -6.78 -0.97 -17.12
C LEU A 308 -6.74 -0.51 -18.58
N ASP A 309 -6.64 -1.44 -19.55
CA ASP A 309 -6.68 -1.15 -20.96
C ASP A 309 -8.04 -0.55 -21.37
N GLU A 310 -9.15 -1.07 -20.83
CA GLU A 310 -10.47 -0.50 -21.08
C GLU A 310 -10.64 0.87 -20.43
N LEU A 311 -10.13 1.07 -19.22
CA LEU A 311 -10.15 2.38 -18.55
C LEU A 311 -9.46 3.45 -19.41
N GLU A 312 -8.31 3.11 -20.01
CA GLU A 312 -7.57 3.96 -20.93
C GLU A 312 -8.32 4.16 -22.26
N ALA A 313 -8.83 3.09 -22.87
CA ALA A 313 -9.58 3.15 -24.12
C ALA A 313 -10.82 4.04 -24.04
N LEU A 314 -11.45 4.12 -22.86
CA LEU A 314 -12.57 5.01 -22.58
C LEU A 314 -12.14 6.45 -22.24
N GLY A 315 -10.84 6.73 -22.09
CA GLY A 315 -10.31 8.02 -21.66
C GLY A 315 -10.75 8.40 -20.26
N LEU A 316 -10.95 7.41 -19.39
CA LEU A 316 -11.30 7.61 -17.98
C LEU A 316 -10.06 7.66 -17.08
N ASP A 317 -8.92 7.18 -17.57
CA ASP A 317 -7.67 7.04 -16.83
C ASP A 317 -7.07 8.38 -16.38
N GLU A 318 -7.27 9.46 -17.17
CA GLU A 318 -6.76 10.80 -16.85
C GLU A 318 -7.41 11.41 -15.59
N ASN A 319 -8.64 11.01 -15.26
CA ASN A 319 -9.38 11.49 -14.08
C ASN A 319 -9.84 10.35 -13.18
N THR A 320 -9.03 9.31 -13.05
CA THR A 320 -9.32 8.18 -12.16
C THR A 320 -8.12 7.89 -11.26
N VAL A 321 -8.35 7.89 -9.95
CA VAL A 321 -7.41 7.32 -8.98
C VAL A 321 -7.50 5.81 -9.07
N VAL A 322 -6.40 5.15 -9.40
CA VAL A 322 -6.29 3.68 -9.40
C VAL A 322 -5.44 3.26 -8.22
N VAL A 323 -6.00 2.41 -7.36
CA VAL A 323 -5.30 1.80 -6.22
C VAL A 323 -5.22 0.30 -6.44
N LEU A 324 -4.03 -0.25 -6.62
CA LEU A 324 -3.78 -1.68 -6.57
C LEU A 324 -3.22 -2.02 -5.19
N TRP A 325 -3.87 -2.95 -4.49
CA TRP A 325 -3.56 -3.31 -3.12
C TRP A 325 -3.67 -4.82 -2.90
N GLY A 326 -2.62 -5.42 -2.32
CA GLY A 326 -2.66 -6.79 -1.81
C GLY A 326 -3.14 -6.79 -0.36
N ASP A 327 -4.03 -7.72 0.01
CA ASP A 327 -4.63 -7.71 1.35
C ASP A 327 -3.69 -8.22 2.45
N HIS A 328 -2.70 -9.02 2.15
CA HIS A 328 -1.54 -9.40 2.96
C HIS A 328 -0.58 -10.26 2.13
N GLY A 329 0.57 -10.58 2.71
CA GLY A 329 1.53 -11.48 2.11
C GLY A 329 1.19 -12.97 2.31
N TRP A 330 2.09 -13.83 1.81
CA TRP A 330 1.96 -15.29 1.87
C TRP A 330 3.33 -15.95 1.89
N CYS A 331 3.55 -16.93 2.78
CA CYS A 331 4.74 -17.77 2.77
C CYS A 331 4.50 -19.02 1.91
N ILE A 332 5.39 -19.29 0.97
CA ILE A 332 5.43 -20.53 0.19
C ILE A 332 6.77 -21.19 0.40
N ASP A 333 6.87 -21.92 1.49
CA ASP A 333 8.08 -22.54 2.02
C ASP A 333 9.13 -21.55 2.56
N ASP A 334 8.88 -20.26 2.46
CA ASP A 334 9.69 -19.23 3.14
C ASP A 334 9.61 -19.45 4.65
N TYR A 335 10.74 -19.32 5.34
CA TYR A 335 10.89 -19.67 6.76
C TYR A 335 10.47 -21.12 7.10
N ALA A 336 10.50 -22.03 6.11
CA ALA A 336 9.93 -23.38 6.19
C ALA A 336 8.42 -23.38 6.55
N ARG A 337 7.66 -22.38 6.11
CA ARG A 337 6.22 -22.17 6.39
C ARG A 337 5.39 -22.11 5.11
N ILE A 338 4.12 -22.46 5.24
CA ILE A 338 3.11 -22.22 4.21
C ILE A 338 1.98 -21.42 4.84
N GLY A 339 1.55 -20.36 4.13
CA GLY A 339 0.39 -19.55 4.54
C GLY A 339 0.74 -18.18 5.09
N LYS A 340 -0.27 -17.50 5.59
CA LYS A 340 -0.25 -16.12 6.06
C LYS A 340 -0.02 -16.04 7.57
N HIS A 341 -0.91 -16.03 8.38
CA HIS A 341 -1.08 -16.05 9.84
C HIS A 341 0.23 -15.92 10.67
N SER A 342 1.08 -14.95 10.31
CA SER A 342 2.38 -14.68 10.93
C SER A 342 2.70 -13.19 10.82
N VAL A 343 3.48 -12.66 11.77
CA VAL A 343 3.96 -11.26 11.73
C VAL A 343 5.34 -11.12 11.07
N LEU A 344 5.82 -12.17 10.39
CA LEU A 344 7.03 -12.13 9.58
C LEU A 344 6.82 -11.31 8.31
N GLU A 345 7.89 -10.74 7.75
CA GLU A 345 7.85 -9.83 6.59
C GLU A 345 7.02 -10.40 5.44
N ARG A 346 7.29 -11.65 5.00
CA ARG A 346 6.56 -12.33 3.90
C ARG A 346 5.06 -12.43 4.09
N ALA A 347 4.55 -12.34 5.32
CA ALA A 347 3.12 -12.46 5.62
C ALA A 347 2.43 -11.10 5.78
N VAL A 348 3.16 -10.05 6.18
CA VAL A 348 2.59 -8.73 6.49
C VAL A 348 2.92 -7.66 5.46
N GLU A 349 3.95 -7.86 4.64
CA GLU A 349 4.25 -6.99 3.51
C GLU A 349 3.36 -7.36 2.32
N SER A 350 2.76 -6.35 1.70
CA SER A 350 1.92 -6.54 0.51
C SER A 350 2.07 -5.39 -0.49
N PRO A 351 1.76 -5.60 -1.77
CA PRO A 351 1.87 -4.54 -2.75
C PRO A 351 0.88 -3.41 -2.51
N LEU A 352 1.35 -2.18 -2.73
CA LEU A 352 0.54 -0.99 -2.88
C LEU A 352 1.08 -0.15 -4.03
N ILE A 353 0.24 0.11 -5.03
CA ILE A 353 0.55 1.01 -6.14
C ILE A 353 -0.63 1.97 -6.29
N ILE A 354 -0.37 3.27 -6.35
CA ILE A 354 -1.39 4.29 -6.55
C ILE A 354 -1.03 5.10 -7.78
N ARG A 355 -1.94 5.15 -8.76
CA ARG A 355 -1.91 6.11 -9.86
C ARG A 355 -3.03 7.13 -9.62
N ALA A 356 -2.67 8.40 -9.57
CA ALA A 356 -3.60 9.50 -9.36
C ALA A 356 -3.50 10.51 -10.51
N PRO A 357 -4.50 11.39 -10.72
CA PRO A 357 -4.40 12.49 -11.68
C PRO A 357 -3.13 13.32 -11.52
N GLU A 358 -2.64 13.92 -12.61
CA GLU A 358 -1.35 14.62 -12.66
C GLU A 358 -1.21 15.74 -11.61
N SER A 359 -2.30 16.36 -11.21
CA SER A 359 -2.32 17.36 -10.13
C SER A 359 -1.85 16.82 -8.78
N SER A 360 -2.00 15.50 -8.54
CA SER A 360 -1.62 14.84 -7.29
C SER A 360 -0.50 13.80 -7.47
N ASN A 361 -0.17 13.42 -8.69
CA ASN A 361 0.97 12.56 -9.02
C ASN A 361 1.66 13.12 -10.27
N PRO A 362 2.56 14.11 -10.13
CA PRO A 362 3.21 14.76 -11.27
C PRO A 362 3.92 13.77 -12.18
N LYS A 363 3.74 13.88 -13.49
CA LYS A 363 4.39 13.01 -14.50
C LYS A 363 5.90 12.97 -14.37
N ALA A 364 6.51 14.06 -13.90
CA ALA A 364 7.96 14.11 -13.66
C ALA A 364 8.44 13.08 -12.63
N PHE A 365 7.54 12.58 -11.78
CA PHE A 365 7.84 11.56 -10.76
C PHE A 365 7.12 10.23 -11.01
N ALA A 366 6.41 10.09 -12.14
CA ALA A 366 5.76 8.82 -12.49
C ALA A 366 6.80 7.70 -12.58
N GLY A 367 6.44 6.51 -12.12
CA GLY A 367 7.31 5.33 -12.11
C GLY A 367 8.37 5.31 -11.01
N LEU A 368 8.51 6.37 -10.21
CA LEU A 368 9.44 6.35 -9.08
C LEU A 368 8.82 5.60 -7.89
N THR A 369 9.68 4.85 -7.21
CA THR A 369 9.34 4.10 -6.00
C THR A 369 9.54 4.99 -4.77
N THR A 370 8.62 4.94 -3.82
CA THR A 370 8.81 5.50 -2.48
C THR A 370 9.15 4.40 -1.47
N TYR A 371 10.06 4.71 -0.55
CA TYR A 371 10.61 3.75 0.43
C TYR A 371 10.15 4.01 1.86
N GLY A 372 9.41 5.07 2.12
CA GLY A 372 8.86 5.33 3.45
C GLY A 372 7.90 4.22 3.88
N VAL A 373 7.85 3.96 5.18
CA VAL A 373 6.94 2.96 5.77
C VAL A 373 5.51 3.47 5.72
N VAL A 374 4.60 2.68 5.15
CA VAL A 374 3.16 2.99 5.05
C VAL A 374 2.31 1.78 5.45
N GLU A 375 1.07 2.03 5.80
CA GLU A 375 0.12 1.00 6.23
C GLU A 375 -1.18 1.05 5.41
N SER A 376 -1.91 -0.05 5.30
CA SER A 376 -3.22 -0.10 4.61
C SER A 376 -4.25 0.90 5.17
N ILE A 377 -4.14 1.28 6.44
CA ILE A 377 -5.02 2.29 7.07
C ILE A 377 -4.84 3.69 6.50
N ASP A 378 -3.72 3.95 5.81
CA ASP A 378 -3.39 5.24 5.20
C ASP A 378 -4.18 5.47 3.91
N ILE A 379 -4.75 4.41 3.33
CA ILE A 379 -5.52 4.50 2.09
C ILE A 379 -6.81 5.29 2.28
N TYR A 380 -7.49 5.16 3.43
CA TYR A 380 -8.71 5.94 3.72
C TYR A 380 -8.45 7.45 3.62
N PRO A 381 -7.56 8.04 4.45
CA PRO A 381 -7.31 9.48 4.36
C PRO A 381 -6.71 9.88 3.01
N THR A 382 -5.97 9.01 2.33
CA THR A 382 -5.43 9.30 0.99
C THR A 382 -6.54 9.46 -0.05
N ILE A 383 -7.51 8.54 -0.10
CA ILE A 383 -8.64 8.67 -1.03
C ILE A 383 -9.49 9.90 -0.70
N ALA A 384 -9.75 10.14 0.58
CA ALA A 384 -10.48 11.33 1.01
C ALA A 384 -9.78 12.63 0.56
N ASP A 385 -8.46 12.69 0.70
CA ASP A 385 -7.62 13.82 0.31
C ASP A 385 -7.64 14.03 -1.21
N LEU A 386 -7.40 12.98 -2.00
CA LEU A 386 -7.46 13.01 -3.47
C LEU A 386 -8.84 13.44 -4.00
N CYS A 387 -9.90 13.16 -3.25
CA CYS A 387 -11.28 13.50 -3.60
C CYS A 387 -11.76 14.84 -2.98
N GLY A 388 -10.89 15.56 -2.24
CA GLY A 388 -11.24 16.84 -1.61
C GLY A 388 -12.17 16.70 -0.39
N LEU A 389 -12.10 15.58 0.33
CA LEU A 389 -12.98 15.23 1.46
C LEU A 389 -12.20 15.04 2.78
N SER A 390 -10.99 15.58 2.90
CA SER A 390 -10.10 15.38 4.06
C SER A 390 -10.75 15.81 5.39
N ASP A 391 -11.53 16.87 5.37
CA ASP A 391 -12.26 17.41 6.52
C ASP A 391 -13.41 16.51 7.02
N GLN A 392 -13.83 15.52 6.21
CA GLN A 392 -14.89 14.57 6.53
C GLN A 392 -14.37 13.20 7.00
N VAL A 393 -13.04 13.03 7.07
CA VAL A 393 -12.43 11.79 7.58
C VAL A 393 -12.77 11.65 9.06
N PRO A 394 -13.38 10.53 9.49
CA PRO A 394 -13.74 10.37 10.89
C PRO A 394 -12.48 10.22 11.77
N ALA A 395 -12.48 10.81 12.96
CA ALA A 395 -11.37 10.70 13.92
C ALA A 395 -11.01 9.26 14.33
N THR A 396 -11.85 8.29 14.00
CA THR A 396 -11.58 6.86 14.20
C THR A 396 -10.73 6.23 13.11
N ALA A 397 -10.58 6.88 11.96
CA ALA A 397 -9.60 6.52 10.93
C ALA A 397 -8.25 7.12 11.34
N VAL A 398 -7.30 6.25 11.68
CA VAL A 398 -6.02 6.64 12.31
C VAL A 398 -4.84 6.61 11.33
N GLY A 399 -5.11 6.50 10.04
CA GLY A 399 -4.12 6.59 8.96
C GLY A 399 -3.71 8.03 8.67
N SER A 400 -2.66 8.19 7.87
CA SER A 400 -2.20 9.47 7.33
C SER A 400 -2.32 9.48 5.81
N SER A 401 -2.61 10.64 5.20
CA SER A 401 -2.68 10.75 3.73
C SER A 401 -1.31 10.46 3.11
N LEU A 402 -1.30 9.70 2.03
CA LEU A 402 -0.11 9.40 1.22
C LEU A 402 0.06 10.40 0.05
N VAL A 403 -0.80 11.41 -0.06
CA VAL A 403 -0.72 12.44 -1.10
C VAL A 403 0.64 13.14 -1.12
N PRO A 404 1.27 13.49 0.02
CA PRO A 404 2.63 14.00 0.02
C PRO A 404 3.64 13.08 -0.68
N MET A 405 3.51 11.75 -0.48
CA MET A 405 4.38 10.77 -1.13
C MET A 405 4.03 10.52 -2.61
N LEU A 406 2.78 10.75 -3.02
CA LEU A 406 2.39 10.78 -4.43
C LEU A 406 3.03 11.98 -5.16
N ARG A 407 2.98 13.15 -4.54
CA ARG A 407 3.56 14.39 -5.09
C ARG A 407 5.08 14.38 -5.08
N ASN A 408 5.66 13.84 -4.02
CA ASN A 408 7.10 13.74 -3.85
C ASN A 408 7.49 12.32 -3.38
N PRO A 409 8.13 11.49 -4.23
CA PRO A 409 8.51 10.12 -3.86
C PRO A 409 9.51 10.05 -2.70
N PHE A 410 10.11 11.17 -2.36
CA PHE A 410 11.11 11.32 -1.30
C PHE A 410 10.51 11.83 0.01
N ALA A 411 9.21 12.11 0.04
CA ALA A 411 8.54 12.44 1.29
C ALA A 411 8.68 11.27 2.29
N PRO A 412 8.92 11.57 3.57
CA PRO A 412 9.08 10.54 4.59
C PRO A 412 7.79 9.74 4.76
N GLY A 413 7.95 8.47 5.09
CA GLY A 413 6.86 7.65 5.59
C GLY A 413 6.73 7.77 7.11
N LYS A 414 5.95 6.86 7.69
CA LYS A 414 5.84 6.73 9.14
C LYS A 414 7.14 6.19 9.74
N SER A 415 7.42 6.52 11.00
CA SER A 415 8.53 5.90 11.76
C SER A 415 8.41 4.39 11.82
N HIS A 416 7.19 3.86 11.80
CA HIS A 416 6.94 2.42 11.87
C HIS A 416 5.54 2.03 11.39
N ALA A 417 5.44 0.77 10.97
CA ALA A 417 4.18 0.05 10.80
C ALA A 417 3.97 -0.93 11.96
N TYR A 418 2.71 -1.17 12.29
CA TYR A 418 2.31 -2.09 13.34
C TYR A 418 1.56 -3.28 12.75
N SER A 419 1.95 -4.50 13.16
CA SER A 419 1.25 -5.73 12.77
C SER A 419 1.02 -6.64 13.98
N ARG A 420 -0.04 -7.44 13.93
CA ARG A 420 -0.32 -8.45 14.95
C ARG A 420 -0.93 -9.72 14.36
N TRP A 421 -0.71 -10.84 15.03
CA TRP A 421 -1.44 -12.08 14.81
C TRP A 421 -1.68 -12.79 16.16
N GLY A 422 -2.94 -12.94 16.53
CA GLY A 422 -3.31 -13.41 17.86
C GLY A 422 -2.71 -12.51 18.94
N SER A 423 -1.92 -13.10 19.84
CA SER A 423 -1.20 -12.39 20.90
C SER A 423 0.20 -11.91 20.51
N VAL A 424 0.67 -12.26 19.31
CA VAL A 424 1.98 -11.83 18.80
C VAL A 424 1.83 -10.49 18.12
N THR A 425 2.72 -9.55 18.42
CA THR A 425 2.72 -8.20 17.87
C THR A 425 4.09 -7.86 17.27
N ALA A 426 4.12 -7.00 16.30
CA ALA A 426 5.36 -6.54 15.67
C ALA A 426 5.30 -5.05 15.34
N ILE A 427 6.47 -4.43 15.40
CA ILE A 427 6.71 -3.08 14.90
C ILE A 427 7.81 -3.16 13.84
N ARG A 428 7.60 -2.50 12.70
CA ARG A 428 8.50 -2.47 11.55
C ARG A 428 8.90 -1.03 11.25
N THR A 429 10.14 -0.70 11.48
CA THR A 429 10.76 0.56 11.05
C THR A 429 11.36 0.38 9.64
N GLU A 430 11.99 1.37 9.06
CA GLU A 430 12.66 1.20 7.76
C GLU A 430 13.78 0.15 7.79
N THR A 431 14.44 -0.01 8.94
CA THR A 431 15.66 -0.81 9.06
C THR A 431 15.51 -2.06 9.93
N HIS A 432 14.55 -2.07 10.85
CA HIS A 432 14.43 -3.14 11.83
C HIS A 432 13.00 -3.61 12.00
N ARG A 433 12.87 -4.85 12.43
CA ARG A 433 11.60 -5.41 12.92
C ARG A 433 11.79 -5.94 14.33
N LEU A 434 10.90 -5.53 15.25
CA LEU A 434 10.79 -6.17 16.55
C LEU A 434 9.51 -6.97 16.59
N ILE A 435 9.61 -8.23 17.02
CA ILE A 435 8.48 -9.13 17.25
C ILE A 435 8.39 -9.41 18.75
N ARG A 436 7.21 -9.19 19.32
CA ARG A 436 6.91 -9.52 20.72
C ARG A 436 5.92 -10.67 20.78
N SER A 437 6.30 -11.75 21.47
CA SER A 437 5.41 -12.85 21.78
C SER A 437 4.32 -12.46 22.78
N GLY A 438 3.25 -13.25 22.88
CA GLY A 438 2.21 -13.07 23.90
C GLY A 438 2.72 -13.23 25.34
N SER A 439 3.88 -13.86 25.54
CA SER A 439 4.58 -13.95 26.84
C SER A 439 5.50 -12.76 27.13
N GLY A 440 5.61 -11.80 26.20
CA GLY A 440 6.42 -10.60 26.34
C GLY A 440 7.89 -10.74 25.93
N ILE A 441 8.29 -11.87 25.34
CA ILE A 441 9.64 -12.05 24.78
C ILE A 441 9.74 -11.24 23.50
N ASN A 442 10.86 -10.51 23.34
CA ASN A 442 11.14 -9.69 22.17
C ASN A 442 12.27 -10.30 21.36
N ASP A 443 12.08 -10.46 20.06
CA ASP A 443 13.12 -10.74 19.08
C ASP A 443 13.28 -9.50 18.20
N LEU A 444 14.52 -9.11 17.90
CA LEU A 444 14.86 -7.96 17.06
C LEU A 444 15.63 -8.43 15.83
N TYR A 445 15.26 -7.92 14.66
CA TYR A 445 15.87 -8.27 13.38
C TYR A 445 16.37 -7.02 12.67
N ASP A 446 17.61 -7.09 12.16
CA ASP A 446 18.19 -6.09 11.26
C ASP A 446 17.86 -6.47 9.81
N LEU A 447 17.10 -5.61 9.13
CA LEU A 447 16.66 -5.79 7.75
C LEU A 447 17.43 -4.92 6.76
N THR A 448 18.53 -4.30 7.18
CA THR A 448 19.35 -3.45 6.31
C THR A 448 20.20 -4.25 5.33
N ARG A 449 20.60 -5.47 5.71
CA ARG A 449 21.47 -6.35 4.92
C ARG A 449 20.71 -7.43 4.16
N HIS A 450 19.57 -7.79 4.68
CA HIS A 450 18.67 -8.76 4.07
C HIS A 450 17.24 -8.35 4.39
N ARG A 451 16.38 -8.40 3.39
CA ARG A 451 15.00 -7.91 3.49
C ARG A 451 14.13 -8.67 4.51
N TYR A 452 14.55 -9.86 4.90
CA TYR A 452 13.78 -10.77 5.75
C TYR A 452 14.52 -11.10 7.03
N GLU A 453 13.79 -11.57 8.04
CA GLU A 453 14.30 -11.95 9.35
C GLU A 453 15.21 -13.19 9.24
N LEU A 454 16.51 -13.02 9.46
CA LEU A 454 17.49 -14.12 9.41
C LEU A 454 17.97 -14.55 10.80
N ALA A 455 18.22 -13.60 11.70
CA ALA A 455 18.75 -13.88 13.02
C ALA A 455 18.26 -12.85 14.03
N ASP A 456 17.93 -13.32 15.24
CA ASP A 456 17.64 -12.45 16.37
C ASP A 456 18.91 -11.75 16.88
N ILE A 457 18.85 -10.42 16.95
CA ILE A 457 19.91 -9.55 17.47
C ILE A 457 19.52 -8.85 18.77
N SER A 458 18.41 -9.22 19.41
CA SER A 458 17.89 -8.54 20.59
C SER A 458 18.89 -8.49 21.75
N ALA A 459 19.71 -9.54 21.92
CA ALA A 459 20.75 -9.60 22.92
C ALA A 459 21.97 -8.72 22.61
N SER A 460 22.24 -8.46 21.31
CA SER A 460 23.37 -7.62 20.87
C SER A 460 23.01 -6.13 20.80
N ASP A 461 21.73 -5.79 20.68
CA ASP A 461 21.22 -4.41 20.75
C ASP A 461 20.03 -4.28 21.73
N PRO A 462 20.29 -4.38 23.05
CA PRO A 462 19.23 -4.28 24.04
C PRO A 462 18.62 -2.87 24.16
N GLY A 463 19.34 -1.83 23.72
CA GLY A 463 18.86 -0.44 23.71
C GLY A 463 17.76 -0.24 22.69
N LEU A 464 18.01 -0.60 21.44
CA LEU A 464 17.01 -0.54 20.36
C LEU A 464 15.85 -1.49 20.65
N THR A 465 16.13 -2.72 21.14
CA THR A 465 15.10 -3.68 21.54
C THR A 465 14.12 -3.07 22.56
N SER A 466 14.64 -2.42 23.61
CA SER A 466 13.81 -1.78 24.63
C SER A 466 13.02 -0.58 24.08
N ASN A 467 13.64 0.22 23.23
CA ASN A 467 13.00 1.37 22.60
C ASN A 467 11.81 0.93 21.75
N LEU A 468 12.01 0.03 20.79
CA LEU A 468 10.94 -0.46 19.91
C LEU A 468 9.87 -1.23 20.70
N ALA A 469 10.26 -1.96 21.75
CA ALA A 469 9.32 -2.64 22.63
C ALA A 469 8.41 -1.67 23.40
N ASN A 470 8.93 -0.50 23.78
CA ASN A 470 8.14 0.55 24.42
C ASN A 470 7.19 1.21 23.40
N GLN A 471 7.65 1.50 22.19
CA GLN A 471 6.82 2.03 21.11
C GLN A 471 5.68 1.07 20.75
N LEU A 472 5.94 -0.23 20.73
CA LEU A 472 4.93 -1.26 20.48
C LEU A 472 3.81 -1.25 21.54
N GLY A 473 4.10 -0.85 22.78
CA GLY A 473 3.14 -0.69 23.88
C GLY A 473 2.29 0.60 23.76
N VAL A 474 2.78 1.59 23.03
CA VAL A 474 2.04 2.82 22.73
C VAL A 474 1.44 2.63 21.34
N GLN A 475 0.17 2.21 21.27
CA GLN A 475 -0.58 2.30 20.00
C GLN A 475 -0.64 3.79 19.66
N SER A 476 0.32 4.26 18.86
CA SER A 476 0.40 5.66 18.49
C SER A 476 -0.73 5.98 17.53
N SER A 477 -1.80 6.48 18.09
CA SER A 477 -2.79 7.30 17.41
C SER A 477 -2.37 8.76 17.39
N ARG A 478 -1.08 9.04 17.29
CA ARG A 478 -0.63 10.43 17.15
C ARG A 478 -0.39 10.68 15.66
N PRO A 479 -1.22 11.51 15.02
CA PRO A 479 -0.80 12.22 13.82
C PRO A 479 0.51 12.94 14.16
N GLY A 480 1.45 13.04 13.24
CA GLY A 480 2.61 13.89 13.39
C GLY A 480 2.16 15.31 13.77
N ILE A 481 2.99 16.04 14.47
CA ILE A 481 2.71 17.45 14.78
C ILE A 481 2.75 18.19 13.45
N THR A 482 1.64 18.89 13.07
CA THR A 482 1.64 19.75 11.89
C THR A 482 2.46 21.03 12.17
N TYR A 483 2.92 21.69 11.10
CA TYR A 483 3.62 22.97 11.23
C TYR A 483 2.79 24.00 12.03
N GLU A 484 1.50 24.11 11.76
CA GLU A 484 0.60 25.01 12.49
C GLU A 484 0.53 24.72 13.99
N THR A 485 0.46 23.42 14.35
CA THR A 485 0.46 22.99 15.74
C THR A 485 1.81 23.22 16.41
N TRP A 486 2.93 23.08 15.67
CA TRP A 486 4.27 23.36 16.18
C TRP A 486 4.50 24.86 16.36
N ALA A 487 4.05 25.68 15.41
CA ALA A 487 4.14 27.14 15.48
C ALA A 487 3.31 27.75 16.63
N ASP A 488 2.40 26.99 17.18
CA ASP A 488 1.41 27.22 18.23
C ASP A 488 1.45 28.60 18.91
N ASN A 489 0.57 29.49 18.46
CA ASN A 489 0.34 30.83 19.04
C ASN A 489 1.53 31.78 19.07
N ASN A 490 2.66 31.47 18.43
CA ASN A 490 3.77 32.38 18.29
C ASN A 490 3.69 33.08 16.94
N ALA A 491 3.28 34.36 16.97
CA ALA A 491 3.11 35.18 15.74
C ALA A 491 4.37 35.26 14.87
N ARG A 492 5.58 35.07 15.43
CA ARG A 492 6.84 35.05 14.67
C ARG A 492 7.03 33.76 13.87
N LEU A 493 6.38 32.68 14.25
CA LEU A 493 6.49 31.37 13.63
C LEU A 493 5.34 31.10 12.65
N LEU A 494 4.31 31.93 12.56
CA LEU A 494 3.17 31.71 11.67
C LEU A 494 3.55 31.86 10.18
N ASP A 495 4.61 32.55 9.85
CA ASP A 495 5.15 32.63 8.49
C ASP A 495 6.22 31.54 8.32
N PRO A 496 5.95 30.44 7.55
CA PRO A 496 6.91 29.36 7.37
C PRO A 496 8.18 29.78 6.63
N THR A 497 8.14 30.87 5.88
CA THR A 497 9.28 31.39 5.11
C THR A 497 10.12 32.41 5.88
N ALA A 498 9.63 32.91 7.02
CA ALA A 498 10.36 33.84 7.86
C ALA A 498 11.50 33.11 8.60
N ASP A 499 12.54 33.83 8.92
CA ASP A 499 13.66 33.46 9.77
C ASP A 499 13.50 34.24 11.08
N ALA A 500 12.95 33.58 12.10
CA ALA A 500 12.50 34.26 13.31
C ALA A 500 13.65 34.66 14.25
N ASP A 501 14.80 34.00 14.19
CA ASP A 501 15.98 34.27 15.01
C ASP A 501 17.17 34.81 14.22
N GLY A 502 17.09 34.83 12.88
CA GLY A 502 18.09 35.44 12.00
C GLY A 502 19.33 34.55 11.76
N ASP A 503 19.23 33.26 11.92
CA ASP A 503 20.35 32.32 11.76
C ASP A 503 20.54 31.79 10.33
N GLY A 504 19.61 32.11 9.44
CA GLY A 504 19.63 31.76 8.01
C GLY A 504 18.81 30.52 7.66
N LEU A 505 18.12 29.89 8.61
CA LEU A 505 17.10 28.87 8.37
C LEU A 505 15.70 29.50 8.45
N SER A 506 14.78 29.10 7.59
CA SER A 506 13.39 29.54 7.74
C SER A 506 12.70 28.76 8.86
N ASN A 507 11.64 29.33 9.45
CA ASN A 507 10.84 28.67 10.48
C ASN A 507 10.40 27.25 10.06
N LEU A 508 10.02 27.06 8.78
CA LEU A 508 9.67 25.74 8.25
C LEU A 508 10.88 24.81 8.23
N MET A 509 12.05 25.28 7.84
CA MET A 509 13.28 24.46 7.83
C MET A 509 13.70 24.07 9.24
N GLU A 510 13.48 24.93 10.21
CA GLU A 510 13.76 24.64 11.61
C GLU A 510 12.76 23.65 12.20
N TYR A 511 11.48 23.78 11.87
CA TYR A 511 10.47 22.76 12.19
C TYR A 511 10.89 21.37 11.69
N LEU A 512 11.34 21.29 10.42
CA LEU A 512 11.76 20.04 9.79
C LEU A 512 13.05 19.46 10.40
N SER A 513 14.00 20.31 10.75
CA SER A 513 15.29 19.92 11.32
C SER A 513 15.27 19.78 12.85
N GLY A 514 14.18 20.18 13.52
CA GLY A 514 14.05 20.12 14.99
C GLY A 514 14.91 21.11 15.73
N THR A 515 15.32 22.16 15.05
CA THR A 515 16.02 23.26 15.69
C THR A 515 15.04 24.21 16.37
N ASP A 516 15.51 25.06 17.27
CA ASP A 516 14.68 26.04 17.96
C ASP A 516 14.64 27.33 17.15
N PRO A 517 13.50 27.71 16.54
CA PRO A 517 13.36 28.86 15.65
C PRO A 517 13.51 30.20 16.36
N LEU A 518 13.77 30.22 17.65
CA LEU A 518 13.99 31.42 18.46
C LEU A 518 15.41 31.48 19.03
N VAL A 519 16.28 30.49 18.69
CA VAL A 519 17.64 30.37 19.25
C VAL A 519 18.66 30.17 18.11
N PRO A 520 19.36 31.24 17.68
CA PRO A 520 20.29 31.21 16.53
C PRO A 520 21.41 30.17 16.55
N SER A 521 21.63 29.51 17.67
CA SER A 521 22.66 28.47 17.84
C SER A 521 22.20 27.06 17.61
N SER A 522 20.93 26.86 17.24
CA SER A 522 20.32 25.52 17.15
C SER A 522 20.47 24.84 15.77
N LYS A 523 21.42 25.25 14.94
CA LYS A 523 21.59 24.79 13.56
C LYS A 523 21.79 23.29 13.41
N SER A 524 21.03 22.71 12.50
CA SER A 524 21.28 21.42 11.88
C SER A 524 21.66 21.63 10.41
N GLU A 525 22.94 21.48 10.07
CA GLU A 525 23.40 21.74 8.70
C GLU A 525 23.32 20.47 7.83
N PRO A 526 22.85 20.56 6.58
CA PRO A 526 22.98 19.48 5.62
C PRO A 526 24.45 19.08 5.43
N SER A 527 24.69 17.79 5.25
CA SER A 527 26.04 17.27 5.02
C SER A 527 26.21 16.69 3.63
N LEU A 528 27.38 16.86 3.04
CA LEU A 528 27.82 16.17 1.84
C LEU A 528 28.99 15.25 2.19
N ALA A 529 28.85 13.97 1.92
CA ALA A 529 29.87 12.97 2.16
C ALA A 529 30.14 12.15 0.90
N PHE A 530 31.30 11.48 0.85
CA PHE A 530 31.56 10.44 -0.14
C PHE A 530 31.48 9.10 0.57
N GLU A 531 30.54 8.26 0.14
CA GLU A 531 30.30 6.95 0.73
C GLU A 531 30.49 5.86 -0.33
N ASP A 532 31.02 4.71 0.09
CA ASP A 532 31.07 3.52 -0.79
C ASP A 532 29.77 2.74 -0.65
N LEU A 533 28.93 2.85 -1.66
CA LEU A 533 27.66 2.14 -1.78
C LEU A 533 27.77 0.80 -2.51
N GLY A 534 29.00 0.22 -2.57
CA GLY A 534 29.29 -1.06 -3.22
C GLY A 534 29.68 -0.96 -4.70
N ARG A 535 29.81 0.28 -5.23
CA ARG A 535 30.26 0.56 -6.61
C ARG A 535 31.46 1.51 -6.65
N GLY A 536 32.03 1.82 -5.49
CA GLY A 536 33.04 2.84 -5.28
C GLY A 536 32.49 4.10 -4.60
N PRO A 537 33.34 5.09 -4.27
CA PRO A 537 32.91 6.28 -3.57
C PRO A 537 31.92 7.11 -4.39
N GLU A 538 30.76 7.37 -3.85
CA GLU A 538 29.68 8.16 -4.43
C GLU A 538 29.39 9.37 -3.55
N ALA A 539 28.95 10.48 -4.16
CA ALA A 539 28.57 11.68 -3.42
C ALA A 539 27.16 11.52 -2.84
N VAL A 540 27.06 11.58 -1.53
CA VAL A 540 25.79 11.47 -0.79
C VAL A 540 25.51 12.78 -0.09
N PHE A 541 24.36 13.40 -0.40
CA PHE A 541 23.82 14.54 0.30
C PHE A 541 22.86 14.05 1.38
N SER A 542 23.03 14.50 2.60
CA SER A 542 22.22 14.10 3.76
C SER A 542 21.62 15.32 4.45
N PHE A 543 20.36 15.22 4.80
CA PHE A 543 19.60 16.25 5.50
C PHE A 543 18.84 15.60 6.67
N GLN A 544 18.91 16.20 7.86
CA GLN A 544 18.25 15.67 9.05
C GLN A 544 16.85 16.25 9.23
N LEU A 545 15.89 15.38 9.55
CA LEU A 545 14.53 15.73 9.92
C LEU A 545 14.32 15.54 11.41
N SER A 546 13.64 16.44 12.08
CA SER A 546 13.36 16.37 13.52
C SER A 546 12.23 15.44 13.90
N SER A 547 11.26 15.29 13.02
CA SER A 547 10.04 14.52 13.26
C SER A 547 9.48 14.04 11.91
N GLU A 548 8.40 13.27 11.94
CA GLU A 548 7.62 12.92 10.76
C GLU A 548 6.60 14.03 10.48
N PRO A 549 6.92 15.01 9.66
CA PRO A 549 6.00 16.09 9.33
C PRO A 549 4.99 15.60 8.28
N ASN A 550 3.74 15.91 8.47
CA ASN A 550 2.63 15.45 7.64
C ASN A 550 2.09 16.51 6.67
N ASP A 551 2.62 17.72 6.72
CA ASP A 551 2.00 18.88 6.10
C ASP A 551 2.92 19.69 5.18
N PHE A 552 3.95 19.04 4.58
CA PHE A 552 4.83 19.74 3.65
C PHE A 552 5.43 18.81 2.59
N ILE A 553 5.94 19.40 1.52
CA ILE A 553 6.64 18.72 0.43
C ILE A 553 8.07 19.23 0.37
N LEU A 554 9.04 18.30 0.39
CA LEU A 554 10.45 18.59 0.23
C LEU A 554 10.88 18.47 -1.23
N PHE A 555 11.52 19.50 -1.76
CA PHE A 555 12.11 19.52 -3.10
C PHE A 555 13.64 19.61 -3.02
N PRO A 556 14.37 18.48 -2.80
CA PRO A 556 15.81 18.53 -2.89
C PRO A 556 16.22 18.82 -4.34
N SER A 557 17.07 19.80 -4.53
CA SER A 557 17.51 20.22 -5.86
C SER A 557 19.01 20.41 -5.92
N THR A 558 19.59 20.23 -7.10
CA THR A 558 20.98 20.56 -7.38
C THR A 558 21.09 21.62 -8.46
N SER A 559 22.17 22.36 -8.43
CA SER A 559 22.51 23.32 -9.47
C SER A 559 24.02 23.34 -9.71
N THR A 560 24.43 23.61 -10.93
CA THR A 560 25.83 23.80 -11.31
C THR A 560 26.21 25.28 -11.45
N ASP A 561 25.22 26.18 -11.46
CA ASP A 561 25.39 27.61 -11.73
C ASP A 561 24.67 28.53 -10.72
N LEU A 562 24.02 27.98 -9.68
CA LEU A 562 23.21 28.71 -8.70
C LEU A 562 21.97 29.44 -9.27
N LYS A 563 21.61 29.15 -10.52
CA LYS A 563 20.49 29.81 -11.21
C LYS A 563 19.42 28.81 -11.62
N ASN A 564 19.85 27.68 -12.17
CA ASN A 564 18.97 26.64 -12.66
C ASN A 564 19.04 25.44 -11.72
N TRP A 565 17.93 25.12 -11.08
CA TRP A 565 17.83 24.04 -10.10
C TRP A 565 17.06 22.86 -10.67
N SER A 566 17.47 21.64 -10.36
CA SER A 566 16.86 20.42 -10.85
C SER A 566 16.95 19.31 -9.82
N THR A 567 15.90 18.52 -9.72
CA THR A 567 15.86 17.27 -8.93
C THR A 567 16.36 16.07 -9.72
N SER A 568 16.44 16.18 -11.04
CA SER A 568 16.73 15.07 -11.95
C SER A 568 18.06 14.33 -11.72
N PRO A 569 19.18 14.97 -11.31
CA PRO A 569 20.43 14.26 -11.05
C PRO A 569 20.51 13.62 -9.65
N LEU A 570 19.45 13.64 -8.87
CA LEU A 570 19.43 13.05 -7.52
C LEU A 570 18.66 11.74 -7.50
N GLU A 571 19.20 10.76 -6.80
CA GLU A 571 18.54 9.51 -6.47
C GLU A 571 18.40 9.41 -4.96
N PHE A 572 17.18 9.19 -4.47
CA PHE A 572 16.93 8.92 -3.07
C PHE A 572 17.50 7.55 -2.69
N LEU A 573 18.32 7.49 -1.65
CA LEU A 573 18.91 6.25 -1.17
C LEU A 573 18.07 5.64 -0.06
N ASN A 574 17.86 6.38 0.99
CA ASN A 574 17.07 5.96 2.16
C ASN A 574 16.90 7.13 3.13
N THR A 575 16.08 6.92 4.15
CA THR A 575 16.19 7.64 5.41
C THR A 575 17.13 6.86 6.33
N SER A 576 18.07 7.51 7.00
CA SER A 576 18.94 6.87 7.98
C SER A 576 18.87 7.61 9.31
N GLN A 577 18.99 6.87 10.41
CA GLN A 577 19.15 7.49 11.73
C GLN A 577 20.63 7.85 11.94
N GLY A 578 20.92 9.02 12.49
CA GLY A 578 22.26 9.41 12.89
C GLY A 578 22.79 8.50 14.02
N GLN A 579 24.12 8.36 14.13
CA GLN A 579 24.77 7.42 15.07
C GLN A 579 24.43 7.64 16.55
N ASN A 580 23.85 8.79 16.93
CA ASN A 580 23.49 9.14 18.32
C ASN A 580 22.13 9.83 18.46
N ASP A 581 21.30 9.85 17.40
CA ASP A 581 20.05 10.62 17.39
C ASP A 581 18.93 9.77 16.78
N SER A 582 17.73 9.89 17.34
CA SER A 582 16.51 9.23 16.86
C SER A 582 15.88 9.91 15.65
N THR A 583 16.43 11.03 15.21
CA THR A 583 15.90 11.82 14.09
C THR A 583 16.32 11.23 12.74
N PRO A 584 15.39 11.11 11.78
CA PRO A 584 15.71 10.55 10.49
C PRO A 584 16.52 11.51 9.62
N TRP A 585 17.42 10.96 8.81
CA TRP A 585 18.16 11.65 7.78
C TRP A 585 17.64 11.25 6.40
N LEU A 586 17.32 12.20 5.55
CA LEU A 586 17.09 11.97 4.13
C LEU A 586 18.43 11.93 3.40
N ARG A 587 18.64 10.90 2.59
CA ARG A 587 19.90 10.68 1.88
C ARG A 587 19.65 10.56 0.39
N PHE A 588 20.43 11.29 -0.40
CA PHE A 588 20.33 11.33 -1.85
C PHE A 588 21.69 11.11 -2.49
N ARG A 589 21.73 10.31 -3.54
CA ARG A 589 22.89 10.10 -4.37
C ARG A 589 22.87 11.03 -5.58
N LEU A 590 24.01 11.64 -5.89
CA LEU A 590 24.18 12.41 -7.12
C LEU A 590 24.44 11.45 -8.29
N LEU A 591 23.57 11.45 -9.29
CA LEU A 591 23.65 10.58 -10.46
C LEU A 591 24.63 11.07 -11.56
N GLN A 592 25.07 12.34 -11.47
CA GLN A 592 25.98 12.94 -12.44
C GLN A 592 27.21 13.56 -11.76
N PRO A 593 28.13 12.76 -11.19
CA PRO A 593 29.27 13.29 -10.45
C PRO A 593 30.36 13.92 -11.36
N GLU A 594 30.25 13.83 -12.68
CA GLU A 594 31.26 14.29 -13.63
C GLU A 594 31.37 15.82 -13.76
N VAL A 595 30.40 16.54 -13.18
CA VAL A 595 30.40 18.01 -13.19
C VAL A 595 31.16 18.52 -11.97
N ASN A 596 32.19 19.32 -12.20
CA ASN A 596 33.11 19.81 -11.16
C ASN A 596 32.52 20.72 -10.07
N ARG A 597 31.23 21.08 -10.15
CA ARG A 597 30.53 21.91 -9.15
C ARG A 597 29.06 21.53 -9.10
N HIS A 598 28.59 21.15 -7.91
CA HIS A 598 27.19 21.04 -7.60
C HIS A 598 26.88 21.85 -6.35
N PHE A 599 25.75 22.53 -6.38
CA PHE A 599 25.16 23.22 -5.24
C PHE A 599 23.90 22.47 -4.87
N PHE A 600 23.66 22.33 -3.59
CA PHE A 600 22.48 21.63 -3.05
C PHE A 600 21.61 22.64 -2.33
N ARG A 601 20.32 22.53 -2.49
CA ARG A 601 19.33 23.20 -1.67
C ARG A 601 18.15 22.29 -1.44
N THR A 602 17.46 22.53 -0.34
CA THR A 602 16.18 21.92 -0.06
C THR A 602 15.16 23.04 0.08
N GLU A 603 14.07 22.92 -0.65
CA GLU A 603 12.91 23.81 -0.52
C GLU A 603 11.77 22.98 0.06
N ALA A 604 10.96 23.60 0.93
CA ALA A 604 9.79 22.97 1.52
C ALA A 604 8.58 23.87 1.32
N GLU A 605 7.46 23.27 1.03
CA GLU A 605 6.17 23.96 0.91
C GLU A 605 5.20 23.31 1.89
N ILE A 606 4.38 24.12 2.55
CA ILE A 606 3.25 23.67 3.37
C ILE A 606 2.05 23.49 2.45
N GLU A 607 1.33 22.36 2.59
CA GLU A 607 0.06 22.12 1.92
C GLU A 607 -1.12 22.80 2.59
#